data_0e7f91b975564a722e7b571eaca1c9ce
#
_entry.id   0e7f91b975564a722e7b571eaca1c9ce
#
_cell.length_a   1.000
_cell.length_b   1.000
_cell.length_c   1.000
_cell.angle_alpha   90.00
_cell.angle_beta   90.00
_cell.angle_gamma   90.00
#
_symmetry.space_group_name_H-M   'P 1'
#
loop_
_entity.id
_entity.type
_entity.pdbx_description
1 polymer ?
#
loop_
_entity_poly.entity_id
_entity_poly.type
_entity_poly.pdbx_seq_one_letter_code
_entity_poly.pdbx_strand_id
1 'polypeptide(L)'
;MIDNLTPPQAWEFLKDHPEAKLIDVRTRMEYAFVGHPKDAVHIPWKEFPDWQVNDRFLDAVREVAADPDTPLLLLCRSGQRSLDAARVLEQAGYRQLINVLEGFEGDLDAEKHRGTQGGWRFHGLPWEQS
;
A
#
# COMPACT_ATOMS: atom_id res chain seq x y z
N MET A 1 2.45 9.94 -13.71
CA MET A 1 3.69 9.27 -13.31
C MET A 1 3.57 8.74 -11.88
N ILE A 2 4.09 7.56 -11.64
CA ILE A 2 4.06 6.92 -10.33
C ILE A 2 5.44 7.06 -9.71
N ASP A 3 5.50 7.68 -8.54
CA ASP A 3 6.75 7.80 -7.79
C ASP A 3 6.96 6.57 -6.91
N ASN A 4 8.20 6.34 -6.51
CA ASN A 4 8.56 5.25 -5.61
C ASN A 4 9.27 5.82 -4.40
N LEU A 5 8.79 5.45 -3.20
CA LEU A 5 9.43 5.84 -1.95
C LEU A 5 9.67 4.59 -1.10
N THR A 6 10.79 4.59 -0.37
CA THR A 6 11.03 3.56 0.65
C THR A 6 10.06 3.75 1.81
N PRO A 7 9.87 2.74 2.69
CA PRO A 7 8.98 2.91 3.84
C PRO A 7 9.33 4.12 4.72
N PRO A 8 10.59 4.36 5.10
CA PRO A 8 10.92 5.57 5.86
C PRO A 8 10.57 6.87 5.13
N GLN A 9 10.82 6.93 3.81
CA GLN A 9 10.48 8.11 3.01
C GLN A 9 8.96 8.29 2.92
N ALA A 10 8.22 7.19 2.77
CA ALA A 10 6.76 7.24 2.73
C ALA A 10 6.18 7.73 4.05
N TRP A 11 6.76 7.28 5.16
CA TRP A 11 6.35 7.73 6.50
C TRP A 11 6.55 9.24 6.67
N GLU A 12 7.72 9.75 6.26
CA GLU A 12 7.99 11.19 6.31
C GLU A 12 7.01 11.96 5.42
N PHE A 13 6.73 11.45 4.22
CA PHE A 13 5.77 12.08 3.33
C PHE A 13 4.38 12.19 4.00
N LEU A 14 3.92 11.11 4.63
CA LEU A 14 2.61 11.09 5.30
C LEU A 14 2.54 12.10 6.45
N LYS A 15 3.63 12.26 7.18
CA LYS A 15 3.68 13.24 8.28
C LYS A 15 3.60 14.68 7.75
N ASP A 16 4.22 14.93 6.59
CA ASP A 16 4.26 16.26 5.98
C ASP A 16 3.00 16.58 5.17
N HIS A 17 2.18 15.57 4.84
CA HIS A 17 0.99 15.72 4.00
C HIS A 17 -0.22 15.07 4.67
N PRO A 18 -0.85 15.75 5.66
CA PRO A 18 -1.99 15.17 6.38
C PRO A 18 -3.17 14.78 5.50
N GLU A 19 -3.28 15.38 4.31
CA GLU A 19 -4.33 15.06 3.35
C GLU A 19 -4.09 13.75 2.61
N ALA A 20 -2.84 13.26 2.59
CA ALA A 20 -2.47 12.04 1.87
C ALA A 20 -3.11 10.81 2.51
N LYS A 21 -3.38 9.79 1.68
CA LYS A 21 -3.94 8.51 2.13
C LYS A 21 -2.95 7.39 1.86
N LEU A 22 -2.72 6.56 2.87
CA LEU A 22 -1.96 5.32 2.72
C LEU A 22 -2.96 4.19 2.55
N ILE A 23 -2.94 3.55 1.38
CA ILE A 23 -3.89 2.49 1.02
C ILE A 23 -3.16 1.16 1.00
N ASP A 24 -3.58 0.25 1.87
CA ASP A 24 -3.08 -1.12 1.92
C ASP A 24 -3.92 -1.95 0.96
N VAL A 25 -3.30 -2.44 -0.11
CA VAL A 25 -4.02 -3.16 -1.16
C VAL A 25 -3.90 -4.67 -1.02
N ARG A 26 -3.39 -5.15 0.11
CA ARG A 26 -3.24 -6.59 0.37
C ARG A 26 -4.59 -7.24 0.68
N THR A 27 -4.56 -8.57 0.79
CA THR A 27 -5.74 -9.33 1.18
C THR A 27 -6.12 -9.01 2.63
N ARG A 28 -7.38 -9.30 2.95
CA ARG A 28 -7.89 -9.13 4.32
C ARG A 28 -7.09 -9.91 5.34
N MET A 29 -6.68 -11.15 4.99
CA MET A 29 -5.90 -12.00 5.90
C MET A 29 -4.53 -11.41 6.19
N GLU A 30 -3.85 -10.91 5.17
CA GLU A 30 -2.57 -10.24 5.37
C GLU A 30 -2.73 -8.99 6.25
N TYR A 31 -3.72 -8.17 5.96
CA TYR A 31 -3.99 -6.96 6.72
C TYR A 31 -4.24 -7.26 8.19
N ALA A 32 -5.09 -8.24 8.48
CA ALA A 32 -5.50 -8.55 9.85
C ALA A 32 -4.42 -9.30 10.63
N PHE A 33 -3.88 -10.39 10.06
CA PHE A 33 -3.02 -11.31 10.80
C PHE A 33 -1.54 -10.97 10.72
N VAL A 34 -1.04 -10.59 9.55
CA VAL A 34 0.38 -10.20 9.43
C VAL A 34 0.58 -8.84 10.07
N GLY A 35 -0.42 -7.99 9.97
CA GLY A 35 -0.37 -6.63 10.47
C GLY A 35 -0.46 -5.62 9.35
N HIS A 36 -0.61 -4.36 9.70
CA HIS A 36 -0.76 -3.26 8.74
C HIS A 36 -0.23 -1.97 9.35
N PRO A 37 0.15 -1.00 8.52
CA PRO A 37 0.54 0.31 9.04
C PRO A 37 -0.61 0.93 9.82
N LYS A 38 -0.29 1.63 10.89
CA LYS A 38 -1.29 2.34 11.66
C LYS A 38 -1.96 3.40 10.77
N ASP A 39 -3.28 3.49 10.85
CA ASP A 39 -4.10 4.44 10.10
C ASP A 39 -4.14 4.20 8.59
N ALA A 40 -3.66 3.06 8.10
CA ALA A 40 -3.82 2.70 6.70
C ALA A 40 -5.28 2.39 6.38
N VAL A 41 -5.71 2.81 5.18
CA VAL A 41 -7.03 2.45 4.65
C VAL A 41 -6.89 1.12 3.91
N HIS A 42 -7.70 0.12 4.26
CA HIS A 42 -7.63 -1.19 3.61
C HIS A 42 -8.60 -1.26 2.43
N ILE A 43 -8.06 -1.36 1.24
CA ILE A 43 -8.82 -1.57 0.01
C ILE A 43 -8.08 -2.62 -0.81
N PRO A 44 -8.52 -3.89 -0.77
CA PRO A 44 -7.78 -4.95 -1.45
C PRO A 44 -7.81 -4.80 -2.97
N TRP A 45 -6.66 -5.04 -3.60
CA TRP A 45 -6.54 -5.09 -5.05
C TRP A 45 -6.96 -6.47 -5.58
N LYS A 46 -6.47 -7.54 -4.92
CA LYS A 46 -6.86 -8.93 -5.19
C LYS A 46 -7.23 -9.61 -3.87
N GLU A 47 -8.16 -10.56 -3.92
CA GLU A 47 -8.61 -11.23 -2.70
C GLU A 47 -8.81 -12.73 -2.93
N PHE A 48 -8.69 -13.50 -1.86
CA PHE A 48 -9.01 -14.93 -1.85
C PHE A 48 -10.51 -15.15 -1.94
N PRO A 49 -10.96 -16.34 -2.47
CA PRO A 49 -10.13 -17.46 -2.89
C PRO A 49 -9.64 -17.37 -4.34
N ASP A 50 -10.24 -16.54 -5.17
CA ASP A 50 -10.03 -16.56 -6.62
C ASP A 50 -8.82 -15.77 -7.08
N TRP A 51 -8.27 -14.92 -6.22
CA TRP A 51 -7.16 -14.04 -6.55
C TRP A 51 -7.46 -13.14 -7.75
N GLN A 52 -8.72 -12.75 -7.89
CA GLN A 52 -9.15 -11.86 -8.95
C GLN A 52 -9.03 -10.41 -8.54
N VAL A 53 -8.85 -9.54 -9.53
CA VAL A 53 -8.83 -8.10 -9.31
C VAL A 53 -10.19 -7.66 -8.77
N ASN A 54 -10.17 -6.86 -7.71
CA ASN A 54 -11.37 -6.30 -7.11
C ASN A 54 -11.96 -5.25 -8.07
N ASP A 55 -13.09 -5.54 -8.67
CA ASP A 55 -13.74 -4.64 -9.63
C ASP A 55 -14.34 -3.40 -8.96
N ARG A 56 -14.41 -3.37 -7.64
CA ARG A 56 -14.85 -2.22 -6.85
C ARG A 56 -13.70 -1.37 -6.32
N PHE A 57 -12.46 -1.71 -6.70
CA PHE A 57 -11.28 -1.03 -6.17
C PHE A 57 -11.31 0.48 -6.42
N LEU A 58 -11.55 0.88 -7.65
CA LEU A 58 -11.57 2.30 -8.03
C LEU A 58 -12.68 3.06 -7.29
N ASP A 59 -13.87 2.47 -7.19
CA ASP A 59 -14.99 3.10 -6.49
C ASP A 59 -14.67 3.29 -5.01
N ALA A 60 -14.05 2.29 -4.39
CA ALA A 60 -13.65 2.37 -2.99
C ALA A 60 -12.60 3.45 -2.75
N VAL A 61 -11.64 3.58 -3.67
CA VAL A 61 -10.64 4.65 -3.58
C VAL A 61 -11.32 6.02 -3.70
N ARG A 62 -12.26 6.17 -4.61
CA ARG A 62 -12.99 7.43 -4.78
C ARG A 62 -13.80 7.82 -3.55
N GLU A 63 -14.26 6.85 -2.79
CA GLU A 63 -14.99 7.14 -1.54
C GLU A 63 -14.10 7.75 -0.47
N VAL A 64 -12.82 7.38 -0.43
CA VAL A 64 -11.88 7.89 0.58
C VAL A 64 -11.04 9.05 0.07
N ALA A 65 -10.95 9.23 -1.24
CA ALA A 65 -10.15 10.27 -1.88
C ALA A 65 -10.84 10.70 -3.18
N ALA A 66 -11.90 11.47 -3.07
CA ALA A 66 -12.67 11.91 -4.24
C ALA A 66 -11.88 12.88 -5.13
N ASP A 67 -10.98 13.67 -4.53
CA ASP A 67 -10.18 14.65 -5.27
C ASP A 67 -9.02 13.96 -5.96
N PRO A 68 -8.89 14.03 -7.30
CA PRO A 68 -7.79 13.41 -8.02
C PRO A 68 -6.41 13.99 -7.70
N ASP A 69 -6.35 15.12 -7.00
CA ASP A 69 -5.08 15.69 -6.54
C ASP A 69 -4.65 15.19 -5.16
N THR A 70 -5.48 14.40 -4.49
CA THR A 70 -5.10 13.81 -3.21
C THR A 70 -3.93 12.86 -3.41
N PRO A 71 -2.81 13.03 -2.67
CA PRO A 71 -1.71 12.08 -2.75
C PRO A 71 -2.12 10.71 -2.21
N LEU A 72 -1.88 9.67 -3.00
CA LEU A 72 -2.20 8.28 -2.64
C LEU A 72 -0.91 7.47 -2.60
N LEU A 73 -0.66 6.84 -1.45
CA LEU A 73 0.45 5.91 -1.28
C LEU A 73 -0.13 4.51 -1.25
N LEU A 74 0.39 3.62 -2.09
CA LEU A 74 -0.12 2.26 -2.24
C LEU A 74 0.90 1.28 -1.66
N LEU A 75 0.44 0.39 -0.79
CA LEU A 75 1.31 -0.56 -0.11
C LEU A 75 0.76 -1.98 -0.27
N CYS A 76 1.66 -2.91 -0.61
CA CYS A 76 1.33 -4.34 -0.59
C CYS A 76 2.40 -5.11 0.19
N ARG A 77 2.60 -6.39 -0.11
CA ARG A 77 3.58 -7.19 0.65
C ARG A 77 5.02 -6.79 0.34
N SER A 78 5.35 -6.61 -0.94
CA SER A 78 6.71 -6.32 -1.37
C SER A 78 6.83 -5.32 -2.53
N GLY A 79 5.71 -4.82 -3.07
CA GLY A 79 5.71 -3.71 -4.02
C GLY A 79 5.06 -3.94 -5.38
N GLN A 80 4.68 -5.18 -5.75
CA GLN A 80 4.16 -5.45 -7.10
C GLN A 80 2.67 -5.19 -7.25
N ARG A 81 1.84 -5.69 -6.34
CA ARG A 81 0.39 -5.47 -6.40
C ARG A 81 0.05 -3.99 -6.27
N SER A 82 0.77 -3.29 -5.42
CA SER A 82 0.57 -1.85 -5.23
C SER A 82 0.94 -1.05 -6.47
N LEU A 83 1.97 -1.48 -7.21
CA LEU A 83 2.33 -0.84 -8.48
C LEU A 83 1.21 -1.04 -9.51
N ASP A 84 0.67 -2.25 -9.61
CA ASP A 84 -0.43 -2.54 -10.54
C ASP A 84 -1.67 -1.71 -10.20
N ALA A 85 -2.00 -1.60 -8.91
CA ALA A 85 -3.11 -0.78 -8.46
C ALA A 85 -2.88 0.70 -8.78
N ALA A 86 -1.66 1.19 -8.57
CA ALA A 86 -1.32 2.58 -8.88
C ALA A 86 -1.50 2.90 -10.36
N ARG A 87 -1.17 1.95 -11.25
CA ARG A 87 -1.35 2.14 -12.70
C ARG A 87 -2.81 2.34 -13.07
N VAL A 88 -3.71 1.60 -12.44
CA VAL A 88 -5.15 1.77 -12.67
C VAL A 88 -5.62 3.13 -12.18
N LEU A 89 -5.14 3.56 -11.03
CA LEU A 89 -5.50 4.87 -10.48
C LEU A 89 -4.95 6.01 -11.35
N GLU A 90 -3.76 5.83 -11.91
CA GLU A 90 -3.19 6.81 -12.83
C GLU A 90 -4.08 6.99 -14.07
N GLN A 91 -4.54 5.89 -14.65
CA GLN A 91 -5.44 5.93 -15.79
C GLN A 91 -6.79 6.55 -15.44
N ALA A 92 -7.20 6.46 -14.18
CA ALA A 92 -8.46 7.04 -13.70
C ALA A 92 -8.34 8.54 -13.37
N GLY A 93 -7.15 9.14 -13.50
CA GLY A 93 -6.96 10.58 -13.36
C GLY A 93 -6.29 11.02 -12.07
N TYR A 94 -5.91 10.11 -11.17
CA TYR A 94 -5.15 10.49 -9.98
C TYR A 94 -3.75 10.95 -10.39
N ARG A 95 -3.29 12.06 -9.83
CA ARG A 95 -2.07 12.73 -10.28
C ARG A 95 -0.87 12.54 -9.37
N GLN A 96 -1.10 12.22 -8.10
CA GLN A 96 -0.04 12.06 -7.12
C GLN A 96 -0.10 10.64 -6.56
N LEU A 97 0.61 9.73 -7.22
CA LEU A 97 0.62 8.30 -6.87
C LEU A 97 2.02 7.89 -6.47
N ILE A 98 2.11 7.20 -5.35
CA ILE A 98 3.37 6.76 -4.77
C ILE A 98 3.26 5.27 -4.47
N ASN A 99 4.15 4.47 -5.06
CA ASN A 99 4.29 3.07 -4.71
C ASN A 99 5.26 2.97 -3.54
N VAL A 100 4.84 2.35 -2.44
CA VAL A 100 5.73 2.12 -1.29
C VAL A 100 6.60 0.90 -1.62
N LEU A 101 7.86 1.16 -1.92
CA LEU A 101 8.85 0.11 -2.18
C LEU A 101 8.98 -0.78 -0.96
N GLU A 102 9.35 -2.05 -1.15
CA GLU A 102 9.49 -3.06 -0.10
C GLU A 102 8.16 -3.49 0.52
N GLY A 103 7.12 -2.69 0.42
CA GLY A 103 5.82 -3.00 1.00
C GLY A 103 5.85 -3.16 2.51
N PHE A 104 4.95 -3.99 3.04
CA PHE A 104 4.86 -4.20 4.48
C PHE A 104 5.88 -5.20 5.00
N GLU A 105 6.15 -6.26 4.24
CA GLU A 105 7.00 -7.38 4.68
C GLU A 105 8.38 -7.41 4.03
N GLY A 106 8.57 -6.71 2.93
CA GLY A 106 9.83 -6.74 2.19
C GLY A 106 10.01 -7.99 1.35
N ASP A 107 11.18 -8.10 0.74
CA ASP A 107 11.55 -9.23 -0.08
C ASP A 107 12.03 -10.41 0.77
N LEU A 108 11.98 -11.61 0.18
CA LEU A 108 12.53 -12.80 0.80
C LEU A 108 14.04 -12.69 0.91
N ASP A 109 14.59 -13.12 2.06
CA ASP A 109 16.03 -13.26 2.23
C ASP A 109 16.49 -14.61 1.67
N ALA A 110 17.79 -14.92 1.85
CA ALA A 110 18.39 -16.17 1.35
C ALA A 110 17.75 -17.42 1.96
N GLU A 111 17.15 -17.30 3.14
CA GLU A 111 16.49 -18.41 3.84
C GLU A 111 14.98 -18.40 3.62
N LYS A 112 14.49 -17.60 2.69
CA LYS A 112 13.07 -17.44 2.34
C LYS A 112 12.24 -16.90 3.49
N HIS A 113 12.81 -15.98 4.25
CA HIS A 113 12.10 -15.23 5.28
C HIS A 113 11.88 -13.78 4.83
N ARG A 114 10.74 -13.21 5.18
CA ARG A 114 10.45 -11.79 4.98
C ARG A 114 10.62 -11.04 6.29
N GLY A 115 10.82 -9.72 6.19
CA GLY A 115 10.93 -8.88 7.38
C GLY A 115 12.31 -8.86 8.00
N THR A 116 13.31 -9.40 7.31
CA THR A 116 14.69 -9.44 7.78
C THR A 116 15.60 -8.44 7.08
N GLN A 117 15.18 -7.90 5.93
CA GLN A 117 16.00 -6.98 5.15
C GLN A 117 15.20 -5.80 4.59
N GLY A 118 13.90 -5.77 4.74
CA GLY A 118 13.09 -4.66 4.25
C GLY A 118 11.64 -4.75 4.69
N GLY A 119 10.88 -3.74 4.33
CA GLY A 119 9.45 -3.62 4.62
C GLY A 119 9.14 -2.63 5.72
N TRP A 120 7.89 -2.15 5.72
CA TRP A 120 7.40 -1.18 6.69
C TRP A 120 7.71 -1.62 8.13
N ARG A 121 7.40 -2.87 8.44
CA ARG A 121 7.59 -3.44 9.77
C ARG A 121 9.07 -3.56 10.13
N PHE A 122 9.91 -3.98 9.16
CA PHE A 122 11.35 -4.09 9.38
C PHE A 122 11.97 -2.76 9.82
N HIS A 123 11.50 -1.66 9.23
CA HIS A 123 12.02 -0.33 9.54
C HIS A 123 11.47 0.24 10.86
N GLY A 124 10.66 -0.51 11.58
CA GLY A 124 10.16 -0.09 12.88
C GLY A 124 9.11 1.02 12.83
N LEU A 125 8.47 1.22 11.69
CA LEU A 125 7.43 2.24 11.55
C LEU A 125 6.14 1.77 12.24
N PRO A 126 5.25 2.70 12.64
CA PRO A 126 4.04 2.32 13.39
C PRO A 126 3.17 1.33 12.64
N TRP A 127 2.84 0.22 13.30
CA TRP A 127 2.00 -0.83 12.74
C TRP A 127 1.21 -1.53 13.84
N GLU A 128 0.14 -2.21 13.45
CA GLU A 128 -0.72 -2.94 14.38
C GLU A 128 -1.32 -4.15 13.71
N GLN A 129 -1.89 -5.04 14.51
CA GLN A 129 -2.65 -6.21 14.03
C GLN A 129 -4.11 -6.05 14.45
N SER A 130 -4.98 -6.71 13.74
CA SER A 130 -6.43 -6.66 14.03
C SER A 130 -6.95 -7.94 14.63
#